data_0f186b643d88b3883d7776520084da37
#
_entry.id   0f186b643d88b3883d7776520084da37
#
_cell.length_a   1.000
_cell.length_b   1.000
_cell.length_c   1.000
_cell.angle_alpha   90.00
_cell.angle_beta   90.00
_cell.angle_gamma   90.00
#
_symmetry.space_group_name_H-M   'P 1'
#
loop_
_entity.id
_entity.type
_entity.pdbx_description
1 polymer ?
#
loop_
_entity_poly.entity_id
_entity_poly.type
_entity_poly.pdbx_seq_one_letter_code
_entity_poly.pdbx_strand_id
1 'polypeptide(L)'
;MDIYLNQKRIKLNPKNAIGKGGEADIYDLKNGQVLKLFKTADHPDYQMLPQEQLAATARLALHQQKLRGFPQNLPARVIKPETLATDKQGVNILGYAMPFLQNTVPLLKYSDRNYRQTNAISQQVVTNLFRDLHETVLKVHQANVTIGDFNDLNLLVSQNQVHLIDADSFQFGQFPCQVFTARFVDPLLCDRQANQPILISSHNPDSDWYAFTVMLMQSLLYVDPYGGVYKPKSQASQIPHSARPLQRITIFHPDVRYPKPAIPCKVLSDDLLQYFHNCFEKDWRGVFPQNLLASMRWTKCNQCGIEHLRTNCPICRPSPLAPLPLGEGNKMGKTSCKVLQIFQTEGIILQFALQNNSLNYLYHANHEFKREDNTVLLSGELDANIQFAIFGKSTIVTKQGKALTLNQGQPPQAIAAELIRANSFSRYWIDQGQLLRDGKLGNEYIGDILEGQTQFWIGETFGFGFYRAGAISVAFTFDAKRMGICDRVNIPPIQGELIDANCVFSNDLCWFFTITQEQGKIIHHVSVLRPNGELVSTLAGQKGDIAWLMNIHGGSAIANWLFVPTDEGIARVEVNNGQIMITKTFPETEPYVDSGCSLIVGSQGIYVIHSQKILQLQMA
;
A
#
# COMPACT_ATOMS: atom_id res chain seq x y z
N MET A 1 0.75 21.77 -24.15
CA MET A 1 -0.47 21.30 -24.81
C MET A 1 -1.61 22.27 -24.54
N ASP A 2 -2.44 22.56 -25.55
CA ASP A 2 -3.61 23.46 -25.37
C ASP A 2 -4.88 22.61 -25.35
N ILE A 3 -5.72 22.84 -24.36
CA ILE A 3 -7.04 22.23 -24.22
C ILE A 3 -8.10 23.32 -24.02
N TYR A 4 -9.36 22.99 -24.20
CA TYR A 4 -10.47 23.92 -24.05
C TYR A 4 -11.52 23.37 -23.08
N LEU A 5 -11.82 24.14 -22.02
CA LEU A 5 -12.94 23.91 -21.10
C LEU A 5 -13.98 25.00 -21.31
N ASN A 6 -15.20 24.65 -21.69
CA ASN A 6 -16.26 25.64 -21.99
C ASN A 6 -15.76 26.75 -22.95
N GLN A 7 -15.07 26.37 -24.03
CA GLN A 7 -14.46 27.28 -25.04
C GLN A 7 -13.29 28.13 -24.52
N LYS A 8 -12.94 28.05 -23.23
CA LYS A 8 -11.81 28.77 -22.65
C LYS A 8 -10.53 27.94 -22.81
N ARG A 9 -9.51 28.53 -23.45
CA ARG A 9 -8.20 27.87 -23.63
C ARG A 9 -7.47 27.77 -22.30
N ILE A 10 -6.94 26.56 -22.02
CA ILE A 10 -6.04 26.27 -20.90
C ILE A 10 -4.73 25.73 -21.47
N LYS A 11 -3.63 26.35 -21.09
CA LYS A 11 -2.28 25.89 -21.47
C LYS A 11 -1.74 24.98 -20.36
N LEU A 12 -1.55 23.71 -20.67
CA LEU A 12 -0.99 22.73 -19.75
C LEU A 12 0.51 22.55 -19.98
N ASN A 13 1.24 22.43 -18.86
CA ASN A 13 2.62 21.96 -18.86
C ASN A 13 2.62 20.52 -18.34
N PRO A 14 3.07 19.52 -19.13
CA PRO A 14 3.11 18.10 -18.71
C PRO A 14 3.87 17.86 -17.39
N LYS A 15 4.83 18.72 -17.06
CA LYS A 15 5.59 18.64 -15.82
C LYS A 15 4.76 18.96 -14.55
N ASN A 16 3.61 19.63 -14.72
CA ASN A 16 2.74 20.07 -13.62
C ASN A 16 1.60 19.08 -13.33
N ALA A 17 1.65 17.85 -13.86
CA ALA A 17 0.69 16.82 -13.50
C ALA A 17 0.87 16.45 -12.02
N ILE A 18 -0.22 16.51 -11.25
CA ILE A 18 -0.24 16.18 -9.81
C ILE A 18 -0.54 14.70 -9.55
N GLY A 19 -0.99 13.98 -10.55
CA GLY A 19 -1.24 12.54 -10.53
C GLY A 19 -1.04 11.94 -11.91
N LYS A 20 -0.57 10.71 -11.96
CA LYS A 20 -0.28 9.97 -13.19
C LYS A 20 -0.80 8.55 -13.06
N GLY A 21 -1.94 8.30 -13.66
CA GLY A 21 -2.52 6.97 -13.76
C GLY A 21 -2.05 6.22 -15.01
N GLY A 22 -2.43 4.96 -15.15
CA GLY A 22 -2.18 4.18 -16.37
C GLY A 22 -2.79 4.80 -17.62
N GLU A 23 -3.96 5.41 -17.49
CA GLU A 23 -4.81 5.85 -18.62
C GLU A 23 -4.90 7.37 -18.81
N ALA A 24 -4.57 8.15 -17.78
CA ALA A 24 -4.70 9.61 -17.80
C ALA A 24 -3.71 10.29 -16.87
N ASP A 25 -3.43 11.55 -17.13
CA ASP A 25 -2.71 12.47 -16.26
C ASP A 25 -3.69 13.44 -15.59
N ILE A 26 -3.44 13.79 -14.33
CA ILE A 26 -4.27 14.68 -13.53
C ILE A 26 -3.57 16.02 -13.33
N TYR A 27 -4.26 17.12 -13.60
CA TYR A 27 -3.75 18.48 -13.46
C TYR A 27 -4.63 19.30 -12.53
N ASP A 28 -4.04 20.00 -11.57
CA ASP A 28 -4.74 20.94 -10.71
C ASP A 28 -5.05 22.24 -11.47
N LEU A 29 -6.32 22.59 -11.62
CA LEU A 29 -6.79 23.81 -12.27
C LEU A 29 -6.76 25.05 -11.37
N LYS A 30 -6.33 24.91 -10.11
CA LYS A 30 -6.23 25.99 -9.11
C LYS A 30 -7.55 26.74 -8.80
N ASN A 31 -8.68 26.10 -9.10
CA ASN A 31 -10.02 26.64 -8.86
C ASN A 31 -10.93 25.67 -8.08
N GLY A 32 -10.35 24.70 -7.38
CA GLY A 32 -11.08 23.64 -6.67
C GLY A 32 -11.46 22.46 -7.56
N GLN A 33 -10.98 22.41 -8.79
CA GLN A 33 -11.17 21.33 -9.74
C GLN A 33 -9.82 20.77 -10.20
N VAL A 34 -9.84 19.52 -10.65
CA VAL A 34 -8.75 18.88 -11.38
C VAL A 34 -9.23 18.49 -12.76
N LEU A 35 -8.28 18.43 -13.68
CA LEU A 35 -8.48 17.92 -15.03
C LEU A 35 -7.90 16.53 -15.14
N LYS A 36 -8.71 15.54 -15.52
CA LYS A 36 -8.27 14.22 -15.99
C LYS A 36 -8.09 14.29 -17.49
N LEU A 37 -6.85 14.22 -17.96
CA LEU A 37 -6.48 14.28 -19.38
C LEU A 37 -6.07 12.89 -19.85
N PHE A 38 -6.79 12.33 -20.80
CA PHE A 38 -6.54 10.99 -21.31
C PHE A 38 -5.23 10.90 -22.08
N LYS A 39 -4.50 9.82 -21.91
CA LYS A 39 -3.30 9.51 -22.66
C LYS A 39 -3.69 9.00 -24.06
N THR A 40 -3.10 9.60 -25.06
CA THR A 40 -3.25 9.18 -26.47
C THR A 40 -2.32 8.02 -26.80
N ALA A 41 -2.54 7.33 -27.91
CA ALA A 41 -1.72 6.18 -28.32
C ALA A 41 -0.22 6.51 -28.50
N ASP A 42 0.09 7.76 -28.83
CA ASP A 42 1.44 8.29 -28.97
C ASP A 42 2.03 8.82 -27.66
N HIS A 43 1.30 8.65 -26.53
CA HIS A 43 1.81 9.07 -25.23
C HIS A 43 3.11 8.34 -24.90
N PRO A 44 4.13 9.03 -24.35
CA PRO A 44 5.42 8.42 -24.02
C PRO A 44 5.33 7.17 -23.14
N ASP A 45 4.36 7.09 -22.22
CA ASP A 45 4.15 5.91 -21.36
C ASP A 45 3.75 4.64 -22.13
N TYR A 46 3.27 4.80 -23.37
CA TYR A 46 2.89 3.70 -24.26
C TYR A 46 3.92 3.42 -25.36
N GLN A 47 5.06 4.11 -25.32
CA GLN A 47 6.14 3.88 -26.26
C GLN A 47 6.64 2.44 -26.17
N MET A 48 6.77 1.75 -27.28
CA MET A 48 7.12 0.32 -27.37
C MET A 48 6.10 -0.67 -26.77
N LEU A 49 4.87 -0.23 -26.49
CA LEU A 49 3.77 -1.05 -25.95
C LEU A 49 2.57 -1.07 -26.90
N PRO A 50 2.60 -1.84 -28.03
CA PRO A 50 1.55 -1.80 -29.04
C PRO A 50 0.14 -2.12 -28.53
N GLN A 51 0.03 -3.01 -27.52
CA GLN A 51 -1.26 -3.36 -26.93
C GLN A 51 -1.88 -2.18 -26.18
N GLU A 52 -1.07 -1.41 -25.42
CA GLU A 52 -1.53 -0.21 -24.71
C GLU A 52 -1.91 0.91 -25.68
N GLN A 53 -1.19 1.06 -26.79
CA GLN A 53 -1.53 2.02 -27.84
C GLN A 53 -2.89 1.70 -28.48
N LEU A 54 -3.16 0.43 -28.76
CA LEU A 54 -4.46 -0.03 -29.27
C LEU A 54 -5.57 0.18 -28.23
N ALA A 55 -5.33 -0.16 -26.96
CA ALA A 55 -6.27 0.05 -25.87
C ALA A 55 -6.60 1.54 -25.67
N ALA A 56 -5.58 2.42 -25.70
CA ALA A 56 -5.77 3.87 -25.62
C ALA A 56 -6.62 4.41 -26.78
N THR A 57 -6.38 3.95 -28.00
CA THR A 57 -7.17 4.33 -29.18
C THR A 57 -8.64 3.92 -29.03
N ALA A 58 -8.90 2.67 -28.63
CA ALA A 58 -10.25 2.15 -28.42
C ALA A 58 -10.99 2.90 -27.30
N ARG A 59 -10.30 3.16 -26.18
CA ARG A 59 -10.83 3.91 -25.06
C ARG A 59 -11.22 5.35 -25.43
N LEU A 60 -10.33 6.07 -26.13
CA LEU A 60 -10.63 7.43 -26.60
C LEU A 60 -11.82 7.47 -27.54
N ALA A 61 -11.95 6.51 -28.45
CA ALA A 61 -13.11 6.39 -29.34
C ALA A 61 -14.41 6.16 -28.56
N LEU A 62 -14.39 5.28 -27.55
CA LEU A 62 -15.53 5.03 -26.66
C LEU A 62 -15.92 6.29 -25.86
N HIS A 63 -14.95 7.00 -25.31
CA HIS A 63 -15.18 8.19 -24.50
C HIS A 63 -15.83 9.34 -25.26
N GLN A 64 -15.66 9.43 -26.62
CA GLN A 64 -16.34 10.46 -27.42
C GLN A 64 -17.88 10.40 -27.28
N GLN A 65 -18.43 9.21 -27.09
CA GLN A 65 -19.89 9.02 -26.94
C GLN A 65 -20.29 8.89 -25.47
N LYS A 66 -19.54 8.08 -24.69
CA LYS A 66 -19.82 7.77 -23.29
C LYS A 66 -19.89 9.01 -22.41
N LEU A 67 -18.91 9.93 -22.52
CA LEU A 67 -18.85 11.12 -21.70
C LEU A 67 -19.93 12.17 -22.05
N ARG A 68 -20.39 12.23 -23.29
CA ARG A 68 -21.53 13.10 -23.67
C ARG A 68 -22.86 12.64 -23.07
N GLY A 69 -23.01 11.32 -22.88
CA GLY A 69 -24.21 10.70 -22.29
C GLY A 69 -24.04 10.35 -20.80
N PHE A 70 -23.05 10.91 -20.13
CA PHE A 70 -22.72 10.53 -18.75
C PHE A 70 -23.88 10.85 -17.78
N PRO A 71 -24.29 9.90 -16.89
CA PRO A 71 -25.38 10.07 -15.93
C PRO A 71 -25.12 11.24 -14.97
N GLN A 72 -26.08 12.18 -14.89
CA GLN A 72 -25.96 13.36 -14.03
C GLN A 72 -26.57 13.17 -12.64
N ASN A 73 -27.46 12.17 -12.47
CA ASN A 73 -28.20 11.87 -11.24
C ASN A 73 -27.44 10.94 -10.25
N LEU A 74 -26.13 10.88 -10.35
CA LEU A 74 -25.28 10.13 -9.41
C LEU A 74 -25.17 10.85 -8.06
N PRO A 75 -24.99 10.12 -6.95
CA PRO A 75 -24.82 10.72 -5.63
C PRO A 75 -23.57 11.60 -5.56
N ALA A 76 -23.58 12.60 -4.67
CA ALA A 76 -22.48 13.56 -4.51
C ALA A 76 -21.13 12.92 -4.08
N ARG A 77 -21.16 11.67 -3.59
CA ARG A 77 -19.96 10.89 -3.27
C ARG A 77 -19.23 10.35 -4.52
N VAL A 78 -19.85 10.39 -5.70
CA VAL A 78 -19.22 10.03 -6.96
C VAL A 78 -18.57 11.26 -7.57
N ILE A 79 -17.26 11.24 -7.70
CA ILE A 79 -16.47 12.27 -8.37
C ILE A 79 -16.55 12.02 -9.87
N LYS A 80 -17.49 12.71 -10.49
CA LYS A 80 -17.90 12.49 -11.88
C LYS A 80 -17.38 13.59 -12.81
N PRO A 81 -17.38 13.35 -14.15
CA PRO A 81 -17.16 14.39 -15.13
C PRO A 81 -18.16 15.56 -14.98
N GLU A 82 -17.67 16.78 -14.79
CA GLU A 82 -18.49 17.99 -14.73
C GLU A 82 -18.40 18.83 -16.01
N THR A 83 -17.19 19.00 -16.54
CA THR A 83 -16.94 19.78 -17.74
C THR A 83 -16.02 19.03 -18.68
N LEU A 84 -16.42 18.83 -19.91
CA LEU A 84 -15.61 18.15 -20.91
C LEU A 84 -14.47 19.03 -21.37
N ALA A 85 -13.27 18.45 -21.44
CA ALA A 85 -12.10 19.08 -22.03
C ALA A 85 -11.99 18.64 -23.50
N THR A 86 -11.90 19.61 -24.41
CA THR A 86 -11.95 19.35 -25.84
C THR A 86 -10.76 19.97 -26.58
N ASP A 87 -10.63 19.62 -27.86
CA ASP A 87 -9.80 20.33 -28.80
C ASP A 87 -10.33 21.75 -29.09
N LYS A 88 -9.60 22.52 -29.90
CA LYS A 88 -9.97 23.90 -30.27
C LYS A 88 -11.33 24.01 -30.95
N GLN A 89 -11.71 22.99 -31.70
CA GLN A 89 -12.95 22.92 -32.45
C GLN A 89 -14.15 22.48 -31.58
N GLY A 90 -13.91 21.99 -30.36
CA GLY A 90 -14.94 21.46 -29.48
C GLY A 90 -15.48 20.08 -29.92
N VAL A 91 -14.80 19.43 -30.86
CA VAL A 91 -15.24 18.17 -31.47
C VAL A 91 -14.71 16.96 -30.70
N ASN A 92 -13.41 16.90 -30.46
CA ASN A 92 -12.77 15.76 -29.81
C ASN A 92 -12.67 16.00 -28.30
N ILE A 93 -13.18 15.05 -27.52
CA ILE A 93 -13.01 15.02 -26.06
C ILE A 93 -11.63 14.47 -25.75
N LEU A 94 -10.83 15.24 -25.02
CA LEU A 94 -9.48 14.90 -24.60
C LEU A 94 -9.42 14.50 -23.13
N GLY A 95 -10.47 14.82 -22.36
CA GLY A 95 -10.57 14.60 -20.93
C GLY A 95 -11.75 15.32 -20.31
N TYR A 96 -11.72 15.52 -19.02
CA TYR A 96 -12.78 16.27 -18.32
C TYR A 96 -12.26 16.89 -17.00
N ALA A 97 -12.91 17.97 -16.58
CA ALA A 97 -12.72 18.54 -15.25
C ALA A 97 -13.70 17.93 -14.25
N MET A 98 -13.25 17.76 -13.01
CA MET A 98 -14.00 17.20 -11.89
C MET A 98 -13.58 17.87 -10.57
N PRO A 99 -14.35 17.74 -9.47
CA PRO A 99 -13.98 18.29 -8.17
C PRO A 99 -12.64 17.77 -7.66
N PHE A 100 -11.84 18.65 -7.07
CA PHE A 100 -10.57 18.28 -6.44
C PHE A 100 -10.80 17.89 -4.97
N LEU A 101 -10.63 16.63 -4.65
CA LEU A 101 -10.62 16.16 -3.27
C LEU A 101 -9.24 16.36 -2.65
N GLN A 102 -9.15 17.16 -1.61
CA GLN A 102 -7.92 17.40 -0.87
C GLN A 102 -7.84 16.51 0.38
N ASN A 103 -6.63 16.22 0.85
CA ASN A 103 -6.37 15.44 2.07
C ASN A 103 -7.11 14.09 2.08
N THR A 104 -7.03 13.37 0.98
CA THR A 104 -7.64 12.05 0.82
C THR A 104 -6.65 10.92 1.03
N VAL A 105 -7.17 9.76 1.44
CA VAL A 105 -6.41 8.53 1.58
C VAL A 105 -7.17 7.42 0.87
N PRO A 106 -6.53 6.59 0.02
CA PRO A 106 -7.18 5.43 -0.58
C PRO A 106 -7.69 4.45 0.47
N LEU A 107 -8.86 3.85 0.23
CA LEU A 107 -9.45 2.84 1.13
C LEU A 107 -8.49 1.65 1.34
N LEU A 108 -7.63 1.35 0.38
CA LEU A 108 -6.55 0.36 0.49
C LEU A 108 -5.77 0.51 1.81
N LYS A 109 -5.47 1.74 2.25
CA LYS A 109 -4.72 1.99 3.50
C LYS A 109 -5.49 1.53 4.76
N TYR A 110 -6.82 1.44 4.69
CA TYR A 110 -7.64 0.95 5.80
C TYR A 110 -7.60 -0.58 5.96
N SER A 111 -7.05 -1.29 4.99
CA SER A 111 -6.69 -2.72 5.10
C SER A 111 -5.22 -2.95 5.49
N ASP A 112 -4.44 -1.89 5.68
CA ASP A 112 -3.07 -1.94 6.16
C ASP A 112 -3.03 -1.84 7.69
N ARG A 113 -2.50 -2.87 8.34
CA ARG A 113 -2.40 -2.96 9.80
C ARG A 113 -1.55 -1.83 10.37
N ASN A 114 -0.39 -1.56 9.77
CA ASN A 114 0.55 -0.56 10.28
C ASN A 114 -0.04 0.84 10.14
N TYR A 115 -0.64 1.14 8.99
CA TYR A 115 -1.34 2.42 8.77
C TYR A 115 -2.43 2.63 9.81
N ARG A 116 -3.29 1.63 10.06
CA ARG A 116 -4.38 1.75 11.04
C ARG A 116 -3.89 1.90 12.47
N GLN A 117 -2.84 1.18 12.84
CA GLN A 117 -2.24 1.31 14.18
C GLN A 117 -1.61 2.68 14.37
N THR A 118 -0.80 3.15 13.41
CA THR A 118 -0.16 4.47 13.45
C THR A 118 -1.17 5.61 13.52
N ASN A 119 -2.34 5.44 12.90
CA ASN A 119 -3.39 6.47 12.85
C ASN A 119 -4.52 6.25 13.85
N ALA A 120 -4.37 5.31 14.78
CA ALA A 120 -5.37 4.94 15.80
C ALA A 120 -6.78 4.67 15.20
N ILE A 121 -6.85 4.08 14.00
CA ILE A 121 -8.11 3.81 13.30
C ILE A 121 -8.76 2.53 13.88
N SER A 122 -9.89 2.70 14.56
CA SER A 122 -10.65 1.60 15.16
C SER A 122 -11.48 0.84 14.13
N GLN A 123 -11.94 -0.37 14.49
CA GLN A 123 -12.90 -1.15 13.70
C GLN A 123 -14.23 -0.41 13.52
N GLN A 124 -14.62 0.42 14.50
CA GLN A 124 -15.84 1.21 14.39
C GLN A 124 -15.75 2.29 13.31
N VAL A 125 -14.59 2.94 13.16
CA VAL A 125 -14.35 3.90 12.06
C VAL A 125 -14.51 3.19 10.71
N VAL A 126 -13.88 2.03 10.53
CA VAL A 126 -14.00 1.23 9.30
C VAL A 126 -15.47 0.85 9.02
N THR A 127 -16.17 0.36 10.04
CA THR A 127 -17.60 0.03 9.91
C THR A 127 -18.43 1.23 9.42
N ASN A 128 -18.15 2.42 9.94
CA ASN A 128 -18.88 3.64 9.54
C ASN A 128 -18.57 4.03 8.08
N LEU A 129 -17.31 3.87 7.64
CA LEU A 129 -16.95 4.07 6.23
C LEU A 129 -17.72 3.11 5.29
N PHE A 130 -17.83 1.85 5.66
CA PHE A 130 -18.61 0.88 4.86
C PHE A 130 -20.11 1.09 4.92
N ARG A 131 -20.67 1.71 5.98
CA ARG A 131 -22.05 2.17 6.00
C ARG A 131 -22.29 3.31 5.01
N ASP A 132 -21.43 4.33 5.00
CA ASP A 132 -21.48 5.45 4.03
C ASP A 132 -21.33 4.94 2.59
N LEU A 133 -20.39 4.03 2.35
CA LEU A 133 -20.16 3.41 1.06
C LEU A 133 -21.37 2.59 0.59
N HIS A 134 -21.99 1.81 1.49
CA HIS A 134 -23.18 1.00 1.18
C HIS A 134 -24.34 1.86 0.65
N GLU A 135 -24.62 2.98 1.31
CA GLU A 135 -25.66 3.91 0.86
C GLU A 135 -25.33 4.53 -0.50
N THR A 136 -24.05 4.81 -0.73
CA THR A 136 -23.58 5.39 -2.00
C THR A 136 -23.75 4.38 -3.14
N VAL A 137 -23.34 3.12 -2.96
CA VAL A 137 -23.49 2.05 -3.95
C VAL A 137 -24.96 1.81 -4.30
N LEU A 138 -25.84 1.76 -3.28
CA LEU A 138 -27.30 1.64 -3.53
C LEU A 138 -27.83 2.76 -4.44
N LYS A 139 -27.42 4.02 -4.18
CA LYS A 139 -27.86 5.17 -5.01
C LYS A 139 -27.28 5.13 -6.42
N VAL A 140 -26.05 4.62 -6.60
CA VAL A 140 -25.46 4.39 -7.93
C VAL A 140 -26.29 3.36 -8.71
N HIS A 141 -26.63 2.23 -8.09
CA HIS A 141 -27.47 1.20 -8.72
C HIS A 141 -28.88 1.69 -9.03
N GLN A 142 -29.48 2.52 -8.14
CA GLN A 142 -30.78 3.16 -8.40
C GLN A 142 -30.75 4.11 -9.61
N ALA A 143 -29.59 4.65 -9.95
CA ALA A 143 -29.42 5.43 -11.17
C ALA A 143 -29.20 4.57 -12.44
N ASN A 144 -29.37 3.24 -12.35
CA ASN A 144 -29.09 2.26 -13.40
C ASN A 144 -27.62 2.29 -13.88
N VAL A 145 -26.71 2.49 -12.96
CA VAL A 145 -25.26 2.48 -13.18
C VAL A 145 -24.64 1.36 -12.37
N THR A 146 -23.70 0.64 -12.97
CA THR A 146 -22.83 -0.36 -12.31
C THR A 146 -21.42 0.23 -12.23
N ILE A 147 -20.75 0.09 -11.10
CA ILE A 147 -19.40 0.65 -10.90
C ILE A 147 -18.40 -0.12 -11.77
N GLY A 148 -18.47 -1.46 -11.72
CA GLY A 148 -17.64 -2.37 -12.54
C GLY A 148 -16.24 -2.56 -11.96
N ASP A 149 -15.27 -1.69 -12.25
CA ASP A 149 -13.96 -1.75 -11.62
C ASP A 149 -13.98 -1.17 -10.19
N PHE A 150 -14.79 -1.82 -9.35
CA PHE A 150 -15.01 -1.42 -7.97
C PHE A 150 -13.91 -1.97 -7.05
N ASN A 151 -12.96 -1.13 -6.68
CA ASN A 151 -11.77 -1.52 -5.95
C ASN A 151 -11.33 -0.46 -4.92
N ASP A 152 -10.43 -0.83 -4.02
CA ASP A 152 -9.98 -0.04 -2.87
C ASP A 152 -9.07 1.15 -3.23
N LEU A 153 -8.56 1.24 -4.45
CA LEU A 153 -7.81 2.40 -4.97
C LEU A 153 -8.75 3.43 -5.60
N ASN A 154 -9.89 2.98 -6.17
CA ASN A 154 -10.91 3.86 -6.73
C ASN A 154 -11.86 4.45 -5.65
N LEU A 155 -11.51 4.24 -4.37
CA LEU A 155 -12.22 4.76 -3.21
C LEU A 155 -11.31 5.63 -2.37
N LEU A 156 -11.63 6.92 -2.28
CA LEU A 156 -10.88 7.88 -1.48
C LEU A 156 -11.65 8.24 -0.21
N VAL A 157 -10.98 8.17 0.93
CA VAL A 157 -11.54 8.57 2.22
C VAL A 157 -11.08 9.98 2.55
N SER A 158 -12.03 10.86 2.83
CA SER A 158 -11.83 12.22 3.34
C SER A 158 -12.84 12.51 4.43
N GLN A 159 -12.43 13.05 5.58
CA GLN A 159 -13.30 13.41 6.70
C GLN A 159 -14.29 12.29 7.12
N ASN A 160 -13.81 11.04 7.15
CA ASN A 160 -14.61 9.83 7.45
C ASN A 160 -15.76 9.55 6.45
N GLN A 161 -15.63 10.03 5.23
CA GLN A 161 -16.56 9.79 4.13
C GLN A 161 -15.85 9.15 2.96
N VAL A 162 -16.54 8.24 2.26
CA VAL A 162 -15.96 7.52 1.11
C VAL A 162 -16.43 8.14 -0.18
N HIS A 163 -15.50 8.49 -1.05
CA HIS A 163 -15.75 9.03 -2.39
C HIS A 163 -15.31 8.03 -3.46
N LEU A 164 -16.18 7.82 -4.46
CA LEU A 164 -15.85 7.02 -5.63
C LEU A 164 -15.20 7.92 -6.67
N ILE A 165 -14.05 7.53 -7.16
CA ILE A 165 -13.35 8.18 -8.26
C ILE A 165 -13.36 7.28 -9.50
N ASP A 166 -12.79 7.75 -10.59
CA ASP A 166 -12.69 7.03 -11.85
C ASP A 166 -14.05 6.66 -12.49
N ALA A 167 -15.04 7.54 -12.29
CA ALA A 167 -16.42 7.29 -12.72
C ALA A 167 -16.59 7.16 -14.24
N ASP A 168 -15.65 7.63 -15.06
CA ASP A 168 -15.65 7.42 -16.51
C ASP A 168 -15.51 5.94 -16.92
N SER A 169 -15.03 5.06 -16.03
CA SER A 169 -15.02 3.61 -16.21
C SER A 169 -16.40 2.97 -16.00
N PHE A 170 -17.33 3.59 -15.26
CA PHE A 170 -18.62 3.01 -14.86
C PHE A 170 -19.42 2.51 -16.06
N GLN A 171 -20.17 1.44 -15.84
CA GLN A 171 -21.05 0.85 -16.84
C GLN A 171 -22.46 1.44 -16.76
N PHE A 172 -23.00 1.92 -17.89
CA PHE A 172 -24.36 2.41 -17.98
C PHE A 172 -24.85 2.39 -19.44
N GLY A 173 -26.16 2.24 -19.65
CA GLY A 173 -26.76 2.19 -20.97
C GLY A 173 -26.11 1.13 -21.85
N GLN A 174 -25.56 1.55 -23.01
CA GLN A 174 -24.85 0.68 -23.94
C GLN A 174 -23.32 0.64 -23.71
N PHE A 175 -22.82 1.29 -22.68
CA PHE A 175 -21.38 1.43 -22.40
C PHE A 175 -20.95 0.46 -21.29
N PRO A 176 -20.39 -0.72 -21.62
CA PRO A 176 -19.90 -1.65 -20.62
C PRO A 176 -18.62 -1.13 -19.96
N CYS A 177 -18.37 -1.58 -18.72
CA CYS A 177 -17.05 -1.51 -18.10
C CYS A 177 -16.24 -2.72 -18.55
N GLN A 178 -15.12 -2.49 -19.22
CA GLN A 178 -14.26 -3.54 -19.76
C GLN A 178 -13.02 -3.80 -18.90
N VAL A 179 -12.80 -2.96 -17.90
CA VAL A 179 -11.67 -3.03 -16.99
C VAL A 179 -12.09 -3.68 -15.67
N PHE A 180 -11.12 -4.29 -14.98
CA PHE A 180 -11.32 -4.85 -13.66
C PHE A 180 -10.00 -4.97 -12.90
N THR A 181 -10.11 -4.95 -11.58
CA THR A 181 -9.00 -5.27 -10.67
C THR A 181 -9.12 -6.72 -10.20
N ALA A 182 -8.13 -7.55 -10.50
CA ALA A 182 -8.18 -9.01 -10.33
C ALA A 182 -8.60 -9.48 -8.92
N ARG A 183 -8.27 -8.72 -7.87
CA ARG A 183 -8.65 -9.04 -6.48
C ARG A 183 -10.14 -8.85 -6.18
N PHE A 184 -10.82 -8.01 -6.96
CA PHE A 184 -12.19 -7.58 -6.68
C PHE A 184 -13.20 -8.04 -7.72
N VAL A 185 -12.72 -8.52 -8.88
CA VAL A 185 -13.62 -9.03 -9.92
C VAL A 185 -14.35 -10.27 -9.42
N ASP A 186 -15.66 -10.30 -9.67
CA ASP A 186 -16.46 -11.46 -9.31
C ASP A 186 -16.06 -12.68 -10.15
N PRO A 187 -15.60 -13.78 -9.53
CA PRO A 187 -15.22 -14.98 -10.24
C PRO A 187 -16.36 -15.64 -11.02
N LEU A 188 -17.62 -15.27 -10.79
CA LEU A 188 -18.76 -15.71 -11.60
C LEU A 188 -18.79 -15.07 -12.98
N LEU A 189 -18.12 -13.93 -13.16
CA LEU A 189 -17.99 -13.25 -14.44
C LEU A 189 -16.77 -13.70 -15.23
N CYS A 190 -15.93 -14.59 -14.66
CA CYS A 190 -14.65 -14.99 -15.20
C CYS A 190 -14.67 -16.44 -15.74
N ASP A 191 -13.74 -16.72 -16.64
CA ASP A 191 -13.47 -18.08 -17.09
C ASP A 191 -12.96 -18.95 -15.93
N ARG A 192 -13.72 -19.98 -15.56
CA ARG A 192 -13.40 -20.88 -14.44
C ARG A 192 -12.18 -21.77 -14.66
N GLN A 193 -11.80 -21.98 -15.92
CA GLN A 193 -10.68 -22.86 -16.29
C GLN A 193 -9.36 -22.12 -16.42
N ALA A 194 -9.39 -20.78 -16.35
CA ALA A 194 -8.20 -19.99 -16.46
C ALA A 194 -7.33 -20.06 -15.18
N ASN A 195 -6.03 -19.79 -15.32
CA ASN A 195 -5.09 -19.70 -14.20
C ASN A 195 -5.09 -18.32 -13.52
N GLN A 196 -5.91 -17.40 -13.99
CA GLN A 196 -6.11 -16.06 -13.45
C GLN A 196 -7.48 -15.54 -13.91
N PRO A 197 -8.09 -14.55 -13.24
CA PRO A 197 -9.35 -13.97 -13.69
C PRO A 197 -9.24 -13.44 -15.13
N ILE A 198 -10.14 -13.92 -15.98
CA ILE A 198 -10.34 -13.45 -17.35
C ILE A 198 -11.83 -13.19 -17.49
N LEU A 199 -12.22 -11.93 -17.70
CA LEU A 199 -13.60 -11.53 -17.79
C LEU A 199 -14.25 -12.08 -19.08
N ILE A 200 -15.36 -12.82 -18.91
CA ILE A 200 -16.15 -13.39 -20.03
C ILE A 200 -17.60 -12.88 -20.05
N SER A 201 -18.01 -12.15 -19.02
CA SER A 201 -19.34 -11.55 -18.88
C SER A 201 -19.23 -10.12 -18.37
N SER A 202 -20.18 -9.26 -18.73
CA SER A 202 -20.22 -7.87 -18.26
C SER A 202 -20.48 -7.78 -16.76
N HIS A 203 -19.96 -6.74 -16.14
CA HIS A 203 -20.27 -6.39 -14.76
C HIS A 203 -21.78 -6.16 -14.54
N ASN A 204 -22.22 -6.33 -13.32
CA ASN A 204 -23.59 -6.12 -12.90
C ASN A 204 -23.63 -5.63 -11.44
N PRO A 205 -24.78 -5.19 -10.89
CA PRO A 205 -24.87 -4.77 -9.51
C PRO A 205 -24.42 -5.81 -8.49
N ASP A 206 -24.61 -7.10 -8.75
CA ASP A 206 -24.19 -8.17 -7.85
C ASP A 206 -22.65 -8.30 -7.79
N SER A 207 -21.98 -8.06 -8.92
CA SER A 207 -20.51 -8.02 -8.94
C SER A 207 -19.92 -6.84 -8.16
N ASP A 208 -20.61 -5.70 -8.11
CA ASP A 208 -20.21 -4.59 -7.24
C ASP A 208 -20.38 -4.97 -5.75
N TRP A 209 -21.47 -5.65 -5.38
CA TRP A 209 -21.65 -6.13 -4.00
C TRP A 209 -20.66 -7.22 -3.61
N TYR A 210 -20.22 -8.05 -4.55
CA TYR A 210 -19.11 -8.97 -4.30
C TYR A 210 -17.82 -8.21 -3.98
N ALA A 211 -17.45 -7.22 -4.80
CA ALA A 211 -16.25 -6.39 -4.58
C ALA A 211 -16.33 -5.62 -3.24
N PHE A 212 -17.51 -5.06 -2.90
CA PHE A 212 -17.79 -4.46 -1.59
C PHE A 212 -17.49 -5.44 -0.45
N THR A 213 -17.95 -6.69 -0.58
CA THR A 213 -17.76 -7.73 0.44
C THR A 213 -16.29 -8.11 0.61
N VAL A 214 -15.53 -8.20 -0.49
CA VAL A 214 -14.09 -8.43 -0.46
C VAL A 214 -13.38 -7.29 0.29
N MET A 215 -13.67 -6.03 -0.06
CA MET A 215 -13.08 -4.86 0.58
C MET A 215 -13.43 -4.77 2.07
N LEU A 216 -14.68 -5.08 2.44
CA LEU A 216 -15.12 -5.10 3.84
C LEU A 216 -14.31 -6.14 4.65
N MET A 217 -14.24 -7.38 4.17
CA MET A 217 -13.51 -8.44 4.84
C MET A 217 -12.03 -8.09 5.01
N GLN A 218 -11.39 -7.62 3.95
CA GLN A 218 -10.00 -7.20 3.93
C GLN A 218 -9.74 -6.07 4.93
N SER A 219 -10.62 -5.08 5.01
CA SER A 219 -10.50 -3.96 5.94
C SER A 219 -10.76 -4.35 7.40
N LEU A 220 -11.61 -5.34 7.67
CA LEU A 220 -11.89 -5.82 9.02
C LEU A 220 -10.81 -6.79 9.53
N LEU A 221 -10.22 -7.61 8.67
CA LEU A 221 -9.37 -8.73 9.07
C LEU A 221 -7.90 -8.62 8.62
N TYR A 222 -7.54 -7.63 7.81
CA TYR A 222 -6.21 -7.50 7.16
C TYR A 222 -5.83 -8.68 6.27
N VAL A 223 -6.83 -9.39 5.77
CA VAL A 223 -6.67 -10.48 4.82
C VAL A 223 -7.85 -10.51 3.86
N ASP A 224 -7.56 -10.70 2.57
CA ASP A 224 -8.59 -10.89 1.57
C ASP A 224 -9.15 -12.33 1.63
N PRO A 225 -10.32 -12.60 1.05
CA PRO A 225 -10.98 -13.90 1.14
C PRO A 225 -10.14 -15.07 0.63
N TYR A 226 -9.21 -14.82 -0.31
CA TYR A 226 -8.38 -15.84 -0.94
C TYR A 226 -6.90 -15.73 -0.55
N GLY A 227 -6.61 -14.98 0.51
CA GLY A 227 -5.28 -14.83 1.07
C GLY A 227 -4.76 -16.06 1.80
N GLY A 228 -3.73 -15.86 2.62
CA GLY A 228 -3.07 -16.94 3.36
C GLY A 228 -2.19 -17.83 2.47
N VAL A 229 -1.59 -18.84 3.10
CA VAL A 229 -0.66 -19.78 2.44
C VAL A 229 -1.38 -21.08 2.13
N TYR A 230 -1.61 -21.36 0.85
CA TYR A 230 -2.23 -22.60 0.40
C TYR A 230 -1.18 -23.72 0.31
N LYS A 231 -1.37 -24.80 1.07
CA LYS A 231 -0.48 -25.98 1.12
C LYS A 231 -1.31 -27.24 0.88
N PRO A 232 -1.65 -27.57 -0.38
CA PRO A 232 -2.41 -28.78 -0.68
C PRO A 232 -1.58 -30.03 -0.36
N LYS A 233 -2.26 -31.12 -0.02
CA LYS A 233 -1.62 -32.42 0.30
C LYS A 233 -0.87 -33.02 -0.89
N SER A 234 -1.29 -32.70 -2.11
CA SER A 234 -0.64 -33.15 -3.35
C SER A 234 -0.06 -31.98 -4.10
N GLN A 235 1.17 -32.09 -4.57
CA GLN A 235 1.80 -31.08 -5.39
C GLN A 235 1.07 -30.86 -6.73
N ALA A 236 0.40 -31.89 -7.25
CA ALA A 236 -0.44 -31.78 -8.44
C ALA A 236 -1.68 -30.90 -8.25
N SER A 237 -2.08 -30.63 -6.99
CA SER A 237 -3.19 -29.72 -6.63
C SER A 237 -2.73 -28.28 -6.38
N GLN A 238 -1.46 -27.96 -6.58
CA GLN A 238 -0.95 -26.60 -6.45
C GLN A 238 -1.49 -25.73 -7.59
N ILE A 239 -2.07 -24.60 -7.23
CA ILE A 239 -2.58 -23.62 -8.19
C ILE A 239 -1.98 -22.24 -7.89
N PRO A 240 -1.86 -21.36 -8.91
CA PRO A 240 -1.46 -19.98 -8.71
C PRO A 240 -2.39 -19.25 -7.74
N HIS A 241 -1.86 -18.29 -6.99
CA HIS A 241 -2.68 -17.47 -6.08
C HIS A 241 -3.83 -16.77 -6.82
N SER A 242 -3.56 -16.27 -8.02
CA SER A 242 -4.54 -15.62 -8.91
C SER A 242 -5.72 -16.52 -9.32
N ALA A 243 -5.55 -17.85 -9.33
CA ALA A 243 -6.62 -18.79 -9.66
C ALA A 243 -7.50 -19.19 -8.46
N ARG A 244 -7.11 -18.89 -7.22
CA ARG A 244 -7.86 -19.29 -6.02
C ARG A 244 -9.32 -18.80 -5.99
N PRO A 245 -9.63 -17.56 -6.40
CA PRO A 245 -11.03 -17.11 -6.48
C PRO A 245 -11.87 -17.99 -7.41
N LEU A 246 -11.31 -18.40 -8.56
CA LEU A 246 -11.98 -19.24 -9.56
C LEU A 246 -12.28 -20.65 -8.99
N GLN A 247 -11.43 -21.15 -8.10
CA GLN A 247 -11.56 -22.46 -7.46
C GLN A 247 -12.18 -22.39 -6.05
N ARG A 248 -12.59 -21.22 -5.55
CA ARG A 248 -13.15 -21.00 -4.21
C ARG A 248 -12.22 -21.44 -3.07
N ILE A 249 -10.89 -21.34 -3.27
CA ILE A 249 -9.91 -21.66 -2.21
C ILE A 249 -9.73 -20.45 -1.32
N THR A 250 -10.60 -20.34 -0.33
CA THR A 250 -10.67 -19.22 0.62
C THR A 250 -9.74 -19.43 1.82
N ILE A 251 -9.64 -18.40 2.67
CA ILE A 251 -8.97 -18.51 3.99
C ILE A 251 -9.65 -19.50 4.95
N PHE A 252 -10.87 -19.96 4.63
CA PHE A 252 -11.59 -20.99 5.40
C PHE A 252 -11.30 -22.40 4.89
N HIS A 253 -10.59 -22.55 3.76
CA HIS A 253 -10.23 -23.85 3.21
C HIS A 253 -9.24 -24.58 4.13
N PRO A 254 -9.41 -25.89 4.42
CA PRO A 254 -8.57 -26.63 5.38
C PRO A 254 -7.08 -26.68 5.02
N ASP A 255 -6.73 -26.58 3.73
CA ASP A 255 -5.34 -26.55 3.27
C ASP A 255 -4.76 -25.12 3.19
N VAL A 256 -5.50 -24.08 3.62
CA VAL A 256 -5.03 -22.70 3.70
C VAL A 256 -4.63 -22.37 5.13
N ARG A 257 -3.36 -22.03 5.33
CA ARG A 257 -2.89 -21.48 6.60
C ARG A 257 -3.26 -20.01 6.69
N TYR A 258 -3.98 -19.65 7.75
CA TYR A 258 -4.41 -18.28 8.01
C TYR A 258 -3.18 -17.37 8.30
N PRO A 259 -3.09 -16.14 7.76
CA PRO A 259 -1.92 -15.28 7.96
C PRO A 259 -1.80 -14.81 9.41
N LYS A 260 -0.61 -14.87 10.00
CA LYS A 260 -0.34 -14.44 11.38
C LYS A 260 -0.62 -12.94 11.64
N PRO A 261 -0.30 -12.02 10.71
CA PRO A 261 -0.58 -10.59 10.91
C PRO A 261 -2.07 -10.26 10.87
N ALA A 262 -2.90 -11.14 10.30
CA ALA A 262 -4.33 -10.91 10.15
C ALA A 262 -5.06 -11.04 11.49
N ILE A 263 -6.15 -10.29 11.63
CA ILE A 263 -7.05 -10.41 12.78
C ILE A 263 -7.80 -11.74 12.67
N PRO A 264 -7.83 -12.59 13.72
CA PRO A 264 -8.54 -13.86 13.68
C PRO A 264 -10.02 -13.68 13.34
N CYS A 265 -10.54 -14.42 12.36
CA CYS A 265 -11.93 -14.28 11.91
C CYS A 265 -12.97 -14.48 13.02
N LYS A 266 -12.63 -15.22 14.07
CA LYS A 266 -13.51 -15.45 15.26
C LYS A 266 -13.85 -14.16 16.03
N VAL A 267 -13.22 -13.01 15.76
CA VAL A 267 -13.63 -11.71 16.34
C VAL A 267 -14.93 -11.19 15.74
N LEU A 268 -15.28 -11.65 14.55
CA LEU A 268 -16.55 -11.29 13.88
C LEU A 268 -17.75 -12.05 14.48
N SER A 269 -18.95 -11.55 14.22
CA SER A 269 -20.18 -12.25 14.55
C SER A 269 -20.37 -13.48 13.65
N ASP A 270 -21.14 -14.47 14.14
CA ASP A 270 -21.39 -15.69 13.37
C ASP A 270 -22.19 -15.40 12.10
N ASP A 271 -23.14 -14.45 12.15
CA ASP A 271 -23.93 -14.04 10.98
C ASP A 271 -23.05 -13.43 9.88
N LEU A 272 -22.07 -12.60 10.25
CA LEU A 272 -21.15 -12.00 9.28
C LEU A 272 -20.19 -13.04 8.70
N LEU A 273 -19.68 -13.95 9.53
CA LEU A 273 -18.86 -15.07 9.06
C LEU A 273 -19.63 -15.98 8.11
N GLN A 274 -20.89 -16.30 8.45
CA GLN A 274 -21.76 -17.11 7.58
C GLN A 274 -22.04 -16.41 6.24
N TYR A 275 -22.21 -15.08 6.26
CA TYR A 275 -22.37 -14.31 5.04
C TYR A 275 -21.11 -14.39 4.16
N PHE A 276 -19.92 -14.24 4.74
CA PHE A 276 -18.65 -14.39 4.01
C PHE A 276 -18.50 -15.79 3.39
N HIS A 277 -18.78 -16.84 4.15
CA HIS A 277 -18.80 -18.20 3.62
C HIS A 277 -19.75 -18.38 2.44
N ASN A 278 -20.98 -17.86 2.57
CA ASN A 278 -21.98 -17.96 1.52
C ASN A 278 -21.55 -17.19 0.27
N CYS A 279 -20.97 -15.98 0.44
CA CYS A 279 -20.52 -15.15 -0.67
C CYS A 279 -19.32 -15.77 -1.40
N PHE A 280 -18.29 -16.22 -0.67
CA PHE A 280 -17.00 -16.58 -1.27
C PHE A 280 -16.87 -18.07 -1.63
N GLU A 281 -17.63 -18.96 -0.98
CA GLU A 281 -17.57 -20.41 -1.23
C GLU A 281 -18.81 -20.96 -1.92
N LYS A 282 -20.00 -20.36 -1.67
CA LYS A 282 -21.27 -20.84 -2.20
C LYS A 282 -21.88 -19.95 -3.27
N ASP A 283 -21.12 -18.97 -3.75
CA ASP A 283 -21.49 -18.08 -4.85
C ASP A 283 -22.79 -17.28 -4.59
N TRP A 284 -23.14 -17.00 -3.33
CA TRP A 284 -24.26 -16.11 -3.03
C TRP A 284 -23.94 -14.69 -3.48
N ARG A 285 -24.92 -14.05 -4.14
CA ARG A 285 -24.82 -12.69 -4.64
C ARG A 285 -26.06 -11.90 -4.23
N GLY A 286 -26.03 -10.60 -4.49
CA GLY A 286 -27.08 -9.65 -4.18
C GLY A 286 -26.58 -8.53 -3.27
N VAL A 287 -27.47 -7.63 -2.93
CA VAL A 287 -27.20 -6.47 -2.07
C VAL A 287 -26.65 -6.93 -0.72
N PHE A 288 -25.52 -6.35 -0.29
CA PHE A 288 -24.97 -6.64 1.04
C PHE A 288 -26.03 -6.27 2.12
N PRO A 289 -26.35 -7.18 3.06
CA PRO A 289 -27.40 -6.93 4.04
C PRO A 289 -27.05 -5.77 4.98
N GLN A 290 -27.81 -4.68 4.92
CA GLN A 290 -27.58 -3.47 5.72
C GLN A 290 -27.64 -3.74 7.23
N ASN A 291 -28.47 -4.70 7.67
CA ASN A 291 -28.59 -5.10 9.07
C ASN A 291 -27.28 -5.68 9.63
N LEU A 292 -26.46 -6.35 8.80
CA LEU A 292 -25.13 -6.84 9.24
C LEU A 292 -24.20 -5.67 9.57
N LEU A 293 -24.17 -4.60 8.75
CA LEU A 293 -23.41 -3.39 9.07
C LEU A 293 -23.99 -2.66 10.29
N ALA A 294 -25.32 -2.53 10.36
CA ALA A 294 -26.01 -1.84 11.44
C ALA A 294 -25.82 -2.52 12.80
N SER A 295 -25.69 -3.86 12.82
CA SER A 295 -25.49 -4.64 14.04
C SER A 295 -24.05 -4.64 14.57
N MET A 296 -23.06 -4.21 13.77
CA MET A 296 -21.65 -4.19 14.22
C MET A 296 -21.47 -3.21 15.38
N ARG A 297 -21.28 -3.76 16.58
CA ARG A 297 -20.94 -3.03 17.80
C ARG A 297 -19.62 -3.58 18.33
N TRP A 298 -18.57 -2.84 18.09
CA TRP A 298 -17.22 -3.25 18.46
C TRP A 298 -16.95 -3.01 19.93
N THR A 299 -16.43 -4.02 20.62
CA THR A 299 -15.98 -3.96 22.00
C THR A 299 -14.46 -4.22 22.03
N LYS A 300 -13.70 -3.35 22.68
CA LYS A 300 -12.28 -3.55 22.91
C LYS A 300 -12.08 -4.39 24.16
N CYS A 301 -11.37 -5.50 24.05
CA CYS A 301 -11.05 -6.37 25.19
C CYS A 301 -10.06 -5.68 26.13
N ASN A 302 -10.39 -5.58 27.41
CA ASN A 302 -9.52 -4.96 28.42
C ASN A 302 -8.26 -5.79 28.72
N GLN A 303 -8.23 -7.09 28.37
CA GLN A 303 -7.10 -7.97 28.65
C GLN A 303 -6.08 -8.02 27.50
N CYS A 304 -6.55 -8.17 26.24
CA CYS A 304 -5.64 -8.32 25.08
C CYS A 304 -5.75 -7.17 24.07
N GLY A 305 -6.61 -6.18 24.30
CA GLY A 305 -6.75 -4.99 23.45
C GLY A 305 -7.46 -5.22 22.11
N ILE A 306 -7.81 -6.47 21.75
CA ILE A 306 -8.45 -6.76 20.46
C ILE A 306 -9.88 -6.24 20.43
N GLU A 307 -10.30 -5.67 19.30
CA GLU A 307 -11.69 -5.30 19.07
C GLU A 307 -12.46 -6.49 18.49
N HIS A 308 -13.67 -6.76 18.99
CA HIS A 308 -14.51 -7.88 18.59
C HIS A 308 -16.01 -7.56 18.62
N LEU A 309 -16.80 -8.32 17.87
CA LEU A 309 -18.27 -8.22 17.79
C LEU A 309 -19.00 -9.21 18.71
N ARG A 310 -18.30 -9.90 19.61
CA ARG A 310 -18.85 -10.96 20.44
C ARG A 310 -19.11 -10.47 21.86
N THR A 311 -19.99 -11.15 22.59
CA THR A 311 -20.27 -10.85 24.01
C THR A 311 -19.01 -11.01 24.89
N ASN A 312 -18.20 -12.05 24.63
CA ASN A 312 -16.93 -12.31 25.30
C ASN A 312 -15.79 -12.28 24.29
N CYS A 313 -14.61 -11.86 24.74
CA CYS A 313 -13.43 -11.88 23.89
C CYS A 313 -13.10 -13.31 23.43
N PRO A 314 -13.10 -13.58 22.12
CA PRO A 314 -12.88 -14.93 21.60
C PRO A 314 -11.43 -15.38 21.69
N ILE A 315 -10.52 -14.47 22.07
CA ILE A 315 -9.09 -14.74 22.23
C ILE A 315 -8.77 -15.11 23.67
N CYS A 316 -9.20 -14.27 24.66
CA CYS A 316 -8.89 -14.46 26.08
C CYS A 316 -9.86 -15.44 26.76
N ARG A 317 -11.09 -15.53 26.28
CA ARG A 317 -12.15 -16.39 26.82
C ARG A 317 -12.87 -17.11 25.66
N PRO A 318 -12.24 -18.11 25.02
CA PRO A 318 -12.87 -18.85 23.95
C PRO A 318 -14.11 -19.58 24.48
N SER A 319 -15.24 -19.39 23.78
CA SER A 319 -16.47 -20.12 24.08
C SER A 319 -16.30 -21.61 23.73
N PRO A 320 -16.85 -22.56 24.51
CA PRO A 320 -16.69 -23.98 24.24
C PRO A 320 -17.43 -24.50 22.98
N LEU A 321 -18.15 -23.67 22.26
CA LEU A 321 -18.99 -24.09 21.14
C LEU A 321 -18.35 -23.89 19.77
N ALA A 322 -18.22 -25.01 19.08
CA ALA A 322 -17.89 -25.31 17.69
C ALA A 322 -16.46 -25.02 17.21
N PRO A 323 -15.67 -26.04 16.89
CA PRO A 323 -14.45 -25.89 16.14
C PRO A 323 -14.81 -25.63 14.66
N LEU A 324 -14.57 -24.42 14.17
CA LEU A 324 -14.23 -24.26 12.76
C LEU A 324 -12.91 -25.00 12.54
N PRO A 325 -12.71 -25.72 11.43
CA PRO A 325 -11.47 -26.42 11.16
C PRO A 325 -10.37 -25.39 10.83
N LEU A 326 -9.81 -24.79 11.86
CA LEU A 326 -8.55 -24.05 11.78
C LEU A 326 -7.45 -25.08 11.92
N GLY A 327 -6.64 -25.26 10.88
CA GLY A 327 -5.44 -26.09 10.95
C GLY A 327 -4.44 -25.49 11.93
N GLU A 328 -4.61 -25.76 13.21
CA GLU A 328 -3.62 -25.47 14.26
C GLU A 328 -2.55 -26.55 14.25
N GLY A 329 -1.45 -26.26 13.58
CA GLY A 329 -0.22 -27.04 13.70
C GLY A 329 0.68 -26.51 14.80
N ASN A 330 0.35 -26.74 16.07
CA ASN A 330 1.29 -26.58 17.16
C ASN A 330 2.21 -27.82 17.23
N LYS A 331 3.40 -27.74 16.65
CA LYS A 331 4.54 -28.58 17.04
C LYS A 331 5.61 -27.65 17.59
N MET A 332 5.72 -27.59 18.91
CA MET A 332 6.91 -27.07 19.60
C MET A 332 8.13 -27.94 19.20
N GLY A 333 8.87 -27.50 18.18
CA GLY A 333 10.21 -27.99 17.92
C GLY A 333 11.18 -27.32 18.89
N LYS A 334 12.21 -28.04 19.33
CA LYS A 334 13.33 -27.50 20.14
C LYS A 334 13.94 -26.31 19.38
N THR A 335 13.72 -25.11 19.89
CA THR A 335 14.27 -23.87 19.32
C THR A 335 15.75 -23.75 19.70
N SER A 336 16.62 -23.66 18.70
CA SER A 336 18.05 -23.32 18.86
C SER A 336 18.29 -21.80 18.89
N CYS A 337 17.23 -20.99 18.93
CA CYS A 337 17.29 -19.52 18.94
C CYS A 337 17.09 -19.00 20.36
N LYS A 338 18.08 -18.24 20.86
CA LYS A 338 17.94 -17.52 22.13
C LYS A 338 17.22 -16.20 21.88
N VAL A 339 16.14 -15.95 22.63
CA VAL A 339 15.28 -14.77 22.50
C VAL A 339 15.39 -13.91 23.74
N LEU A 340 15.64 -12.61 23.53
CA LEU A 340 15.63 -11.60 24.57
C LEU A 340 14.58 -10.53 24.24
N GLN A 341 13.68 -10.25 25.18
CA GLN A 341 12.74 -9.12 25.03
C GLN A 341 13.45 -7.84 25.45
N ILE A 342 13.63 -6.92 24.48
CA ILE A 342 14.32 -5.65 24.69
C ILE A 342 13.35 -4.58 25.20
N PHE A 343 12.13 -4.55 24.63
CA PHE A 343 11.13 -3.52 24.95
C PHE A 343 9.71 -4.05 24.76
N GLN A 344 8.78 -3.51 25.55
CA GLN A 344 7.34 -3.72 25.39
C GLN A 344 6.59 -2.47 25.85
N THR A 345 5.50 -2.13 25.15
CA THR A 345 4.62 -1.00 25.46
C THR A 345 3.15 -1.37 25.24
N GLU A 346 2.25 -0.70 25.95
CA GLU A 346 0.81 -0.74 25.63
C GLU A 346 0.45 0.19 24.46
N GLY A 347 1.36 1.09 24.09
CA GLY A 347 1.24 1.99 22.97
C GLY A 347 1.71 1.40 21.66
N ILE A 348 2.30 2.22 20.78
CA ILE A 348 2.79 1.80 19.44
C ILE A 348 4.21 2.33 19.21
N ILE A 349 5.07 1.48 18.65
CA ILE A 349 6.41 1.84 18.18
C ILE A 349 6.26 2.49 16.80
N LEU A 350 6.71 3.72 16.65
CA LEU A 350 6.53 4.55 15.46
C LEU A 350 7.74 4.56 14.54
N GLN A 351 8.94 4.59 15.13
CA GLN A 351 10.19 4.68 14.39
C GLN A 351 11.30 3.95 15.14
N PHE A 352 12.25 3.40 14.40
CA PHE A 352 13.41 2.71 14.95
C PHE A 352 14.61 2.84 14.01
N ALA A 353 15.81 2.80 14.56
CA ALA A 353 17.06 2.83 13.82
C ALA A 353 18.18 2.16 14.62
N LEU A 354 19.06 1.42 13.97
CA LEU A 354 20.31 0.94 14.55
C LEU A 354 21.43 1.89 14.14
N GLN A 355 21.92 2.69 15.06
CA GLN A 355 22.97 3.67 14.81
C GLN A 355 24.12 3.46 15.79
N ASN A 356 25.35 3.40 15.30
CA ASN A 356 26.53 3.12 16.12
C ASN A 356 26.36 1.89 17.02
N ASN A 357 25.74 0.84 16.49
CA ASN A 357 25.44 -0.42 17.19
C ASN A 357 24.47 -0.28 18.39
N SER A 358 23.80 0.86 18.51
CA SER A 358 22.74 1.11 19.49
C SER A 358 21.38 1.15 18.82
N LEU A 359 20.41 0.41 19.35
CA LEU A 359 19.04 0.44 18.88
C LEU A 359 18.32 1.65 19.49
N ASN A 360 17.95 2.58 18.65
CA ASN A 360 17.19 3.76 19.02
C ASN A 360 15.76 3.60 18.48
N TYR A 361 14.77 3.98 19.28
CA TYR A 361 13.36 3.91 18.85
C TYR A 361 12.52 5.02 19.45
N LEU A 362 11.42 5.31 18.77
CA LEU A 362 10.38 6.24 19.19
C LEU A 362 9.08 5.46 19.33
N TYR A 363 8.35 5.67 20.40
CA TYR A 363 7.03 5.09 20.61
C TYR A 363 6.04 6.13 21.14
N HIS A 364 4.75 5.87 20.90
CA HIS A 364 3.65 6.69 21.42
C HIS A 364 2.85 5.87 22.42
N ALA A 365 2.68 6.40 23.62
CA ALA A 365 1.85 5.80 24.66
C ALA A 365 1.30 6.89 25.58
N ASN A 366 0.05 6.77 26.03
CA ASN A 366 -0.62 7.70 26.93
C ASN A 366 -0.57 9.16 26.44
N HIS A 367 -0.86 9.39 25.16
CA HIS A 367 -0.82 10.70 24.50
C HIS A 367 0.57 11.38 24.50
N GLU A 368 1.64 10.61 24.66
CA GLU A 368 3.02 11.10 24.69
C GLU A 368 3.91 10.35 23.70
N PHE A 369 4.77 11.08 23.01
CA PHE A 369 5.82 10.57 22.13
C PHE A 369 7.11 10.46 22.94
N LYS A 370 7.66 9.25 23.07
CA LYS A 370 8.78 8.92 23.94
C LYS A 370 9.91 8.22 23.20
N ARG A 371 11.14 8.46 23.65
CA ARG A 371 12.32 7.72 23.21
C ARG A 371 12.57 6.48 24.08
N GLU A 372 13.55 5.69 23.65
CA GLU A 372 14.00 4.44 24.30
C GLU A 372 14.34 4.58 25.79
N ASP A 373 14.71 5.76 26.26
CA ASP A 373 15.00 6.10 27.65
C ASP A 373 13.78 6.65 28.41
N ASN A 374 12.57 6.55 27.83
CA ASN A 374 11.30 7.10 28.30
C ASN A 374 11.22 8.65 28.33
N THR A 375 12.19 9.35 27.75
CA THR A 375 12.13 10.80 27.62
C THR A 375 10.93 11.20 26.76
N VAL A 376 10.04 12.06 27.30
CA VAL A 376 8.91 12.64 26.59
C VAL A 376 9.43 13.76 25.70
N LEU A 377 9.16 13.65 24.39
CA LEU A 377 9.53 14.65 23.39
C LEU A 377 8.38 15.61 23.09
N LEU A 378 7.19 15.07 22.95
CA LEU A 378 5.96 15.77 22.62
C LEU A 378 4.79 15.12 23.32
N SER A 379 3.74 15.89 23.59
CA SER A 379 2.44 15.38 24.02
C SER A 379 1.40 15.69 22.95
N GLY A 380 0.51 14.75 22.67
CA GLY A 380 -0.55 14.88 21.70
C GLY A 380 -1.00 13.55 21.11
N GLU A 381 -2.00 13.62 20.22
CA GLU A 381 -2.55 12.47 19.52
C GLU A 381 -1.68 12.08 18.31
N LEU A 382 -1.83 10.83 17.88
CA LEU A 382 -1.25 10.37 16.62
C LEU A 382 -1.90 11.11 15.44
N ASP A 383 -1.06 11.56 14.50
CA ASP A 383 -1.49 12.22 13.28
C ASP A 383 -0.77 11.56 12.10
N ALA A 384 -1.54 11.08 11.12
CA ALA A 384 -1.04 10.42 9.91
C ALA A 384 -0.08 11.26 9.08
N ASN A 385 -0.19 12.59 9.18
CA ASN A 385 0.63 13.52 8.40
C ASN A 385 1.98 13.82 9.07
N ILE A 386 2.24 13.24 10.24
CA ILE A 386 3.52 13.40 10.94
C ILE A 386 4.46 12.24 10.54
N GLN A 387 5.64 12.59 10.04
CA GLN A 387 6.71 11.64 9.81
C GLN A 387 7.83 11.86 10.82
N PHE A 388 8.49 10.77 11.21
CA PHE A 388 9.58 10.78 12.16
C PHE A 388 10.87 10.24 11.54
N ALA A 389 12.00 10.81 11.94
CA ALA A 389 13.31 10.25 11.70
C ALA A 389 14.16 10.34 12.98
N ILE A 390 15.07 9.39 13.16
CA ILE A 390 15.96 9.34 14.32
C ILE A 390 17.38 9.65 13.86
N PHE A 391 18.04 10.59 14.53
CA PHE A 391 19.44 10.92 14.31
C PHE A 391 20.15 11.01 15.66
N GLY A 392 20.80 9.93 16.06
CA GLY A 392 21.40 9.78 17.38
C GLY A 392 20.37 10.02 18.49
N LYS A 393 20.64 10.97 19.37
CA LYS A 393 19.71 11.39 20.44
C LYS A 393 18.61 12.34 19.98
N SER A 394 18.70 12.87 18.75
CA SER A 394 17.72 13.79 18.18
C SER A 394 16.57 13.02 17.55
N THR A 395 15.38 13.57 17.63
CA THR A 395 14.20 13.11 16.88
C THR A 395 13.76 14.22 15.95
N ILE A 396 13.56 13.88 14.70
CA ILE A 396 13.10 14.82 13.68
C ILE A 396 11.63 14.53 13.42
N VAL A 397 10.82 15.57 13.49
CA VAL A 397 9.37 15.53 13.27
C VAL A 397 9.08 16.38 12.04
N THR A 398 8.50 15.78 11.01
CA THR A 398 8.17 16.48 9.76
C THR A 398 6.66 16.49 9.56
N LYS A 399 6.11 17.66 9.24
CA LYS A 399 4.69 17.85 8.90
C LYS A 399 4.55 18.98 7.88
N GLN A 400 3.89 18.72 6.75
CA GLN A 400 3.53 19.72 5.72
C GLN A 400 4.70 20.62 5.30
N GLY A 401 5.84 20.04 4.92
CA GLY A 401 7.00 20.77 4.42
C GLY A 401 7.82 21.51 5.49
N LYS A 402 7.54 21.27 6.77
CA LYS A 402 8.31 21.80 7.91
C LYS A 402 8.86 20.65 8.74
N ALA A 403 10.13 20.72 9.09
CA ALA A 403 10.78 19.78 9.98
C ALA A 403 11.22 20.49 11.27
N LEU A 404 11.01 19.82 12.39
CA LEU A 404 11.52 20.22 13.71
C LEU A 404 12.49 19.16 14.21
N THR A 405 13.70 19.58 14.57
CA THR A 405 14.63 18.70 15.31
C THR A 405 14.42 18.94 16.80
N LEU A 406 14.06 17.88 17.50
CA LEU A 406 13.83 17.85 18.94
C LEU A 406 15.03 17.19 19.62
N ASN A 407 15.67 17.92 20.53
CA ASN A 407 16.77 17.45 21.37
C ASN A 407 16.35 17.60 22.83
N GLN A 408 16.72 16.64 23.67
CA GLN A 408 16.47 16.73 25.09
C GLN A 408 17.12 17.99 25.68
N GLY A 409 16.34 18.82 26.37
CA GLY A 409 16.84 20.02 27.06
C GLY A 409 17.28 21.19 26.14
N GLN A 410 16.99 21.11 24.84
CA GLN A 410 17.28 22.21 23.90
C GLN A 410 16.00 22.70 23.22
N PRO A 411 15.92 23.98 22.83
CA PRO A 411 14.78 24.46 22.05
C PRO A 411 14.71 23.76 20.69
N PRO A 412 13.49 23.50 20.17
CA PRO A 412 13.31 22.91 18.87
C PRO A 412 13.98 23.74 17.77
N GLN A 413 14.67 23.09 16.86
CA GLN A 413 15.27 23.72 15.68
C GLN A 413 14.41 23.44 14.45
N ALA A 414 13.94 24.49 13.79
CA ALA A 414 13.14 24.39 12.58
C ALA A 414 14.03 24.36 11.33
N ILE A 415 13.69 23.48 10.38
CA ILE A 415 14.30 23.37 9.05
C ILE A 415 13.15 23.35 8.03
N ALA A 416 13.27 24.10 6.95
CA ALA A 416 12.41 23.93 5.79
C ALA A 416 12.81 22.62 5.09
N ALA A 417 11.89 21.66 5.00
CA ALA A 417 12.18 20.36 4.37
C ALA A 417 10.88 19.69 3.93
N GLU A 418 10.81 19.28 2.67
CA GLU A 418 9.70 18.48 2.14
C GLU A 418 9.76 17.04 2.65
N LEU A 419 10.94 16.48 2.66
CA LEU A 419 11.25 15.12 3.07
C LEU A 419 12.59 15.11 3.78
N ILE A 420 12.67 14.45 4.93
CA ILE A 420 13.91 14.30 5.68
C ILE A 420 14.19 12.84 6.02
N ARG A 421 15.45 12.45 5.93
CA ARG A 421 15.98 11.14 6.31
C ARG A 421 17.28 11.33 7.07
N ALA A 422 17.70 10.31 7.82
CA ALA A 422 18.97 10.33 8.54
C ALA A 422 19.62 8.95 8.52
N ASN A 423 20.95 8.92 8.55
CA ASN A 423 21.77 7.76 8.86
C ASN A 423 22.62 8.03 10.12
N SER A 424 23.65 7.24 10.37
CA SER A 424 24.52 7.43 11.55
C SER A 424 25.38 8.71 11.48
N PHE A 425 25.50 9.35 10.31
CA PHE A 425 26.46 10.44 10.08
C PHE A 425 25.80 11.80 9.88
N SER A 426 24.64 11.86 9.20
CA SER A 426 24.04 13.11 8.77
C SER A 426 22.53 12.99 8.65
N ARG A 427 21.86 14.15 8.65
CA ARG A 427 20.49 14.32 8.15
C ARG A 427 20.58 14.69 6.67
N TYR A 428 19.57 14.25 5.90
CA TYR A 428 19.43 14.53 4.47
C TYR A 428 18.01 15.03 4.24
N TRP A 429 17.82 16.06 3.42
CA TRP A 429 16.49 16.60 3.15
C TRP A 429 16.37 17.22 1.77
N ILE A 430 15.13 17.41 1.35
CA ILE A 430 14.78 18.13 0.13
C ILE A 430 14.30 19.53 0.52
N ASP A 431 14.86 20.56 -0.09
CA ASP A 431 14.43 21.95 0.02
C ASP A 431 14.60 22.64 -1.33
N GLN A 432 13.50 23.25 -1.84
CA GLN A 432 13.47 24.01 -3.10
C GLN A 432 14.12 23.29 -4.30
N GLY A 433 13.82 22.00 -4.48
CA GLY A 433 14.35 21.20 -5.58
C GLY A 433 15.83 20.80 -5.44
N GLN A 434 16.40 20.94 -4.25
CA GLN A 434 17.76 20.54 -3.94
C GLN A 434 17.77 19.41 -2.89
N LEU A 435 18.61 18.42 -3.11
CA LEU A 435 18.96 17.44 -2.09
C LEU A 435 20.15 17.96 -1.30
N LEU A 436 19.96 18.12 0.00
CA LEU A 436 20.91 18.71 0.94
C LEU A 436 21.25 17.71 2.05
N ARG A 437 22.37 17.91 2.73
CA ARG A 437 22.72 17.22 3.98
C ARG A 437 23.40 18.16 4.98
N ASP A 438 23.50 17.71 6.24
CA ASP A 438 24.35 18.37 7.23
C ASP A 438 25.81 18.28 6.83
N GLY A 439 26.49 19.40 6.79
CA GLY A 439 27.93 19.51 6.59
C GLY A 439 28.64 20.16 7.77
N LYS A 440 29.96 20.17 7.76
CA LYS A 440 30.79 20.73 8.85
C LYS A 440 30.63 22.25 9.01
N LEU A 441 30.31 22.95 7.93
CA LEU A 441 30.21 24.42 7.89
C LEU A 441 28.78 24.91 7.57
N GLY A 442 27.79 24.05 7.67
CA GLY A 442 26.39 24.33 7.30
C GLY A 442 25.85 23.29 6.33
N ASN A 443 24.77 23.63 5.60
CA ASN A 443 24.16 22.71 4.66
C ASN A 443 25.08 22.44 3.46
N GLU A 444 25.28 21.17 3.14
CA GLU A 444 26.03 20.75 1.95
C GLU A 444 25.06 20.35 0.84
N TYR A 445 25.26 20.89 -0.35
CA TYR A 445 24.52 20.55 -1.56
C TYR A 445 24.99 19.21 -2.11
N ILE A 446 24.05 18.32 -2.40
CA ILE A 446 24.31 17.01 -3.02
C ILE A 446 23.97 17.06 -4.52
N GLY A 447 22.80 17.58 -4.90
CA GLY A 447 22.40 17.69 -6.30
C GLY A 447 21.01 18.26 -6.49
N ASP A 448 20.68 18.63 -7.74
CA ASP A 448 19.35 19.08 -8.12
C ASP A 448 18.42 17.90 -8.39
N ILE A 449 17.20 18.03 -7.94
CA ILE A 449 16.16 17.00 -8.05
C ILE A 449 14.81 17.65 -8.41
N LEU A 450 13.81 16.86 -8.70
CA LEU A 450 12.48 17.38 -9.03
C LEU A 450 11.68 17.60 -7.75
N GLU A 451 11.40 18.87 -7.45
CA GLU A 451 10.61 19.30 -6.29
C GLU A 451 9.22 18.67 -6.27
N GLY A 452 8.74 18.22 -5.10
CA GLY A 452 7.41 17.66 -4.89
C GLY A 452 7.16 16.29 -5.53
N GLN A 453 8.13 15.72 -6.26
CA GLN A 453 7.98 14.43 -6.95
C GLN A 453 9.10 13.43 -6.62
N THR A 454 10.21 13.91 -6.05
CA THR A 454 11.34 13.05 -5.72
C THR A 454 11.11 12.33 -4.39
N GLN A 455 11.31 11.02 -4.40
CA GLN A 455 11.45 10.20 -3.21
C GLN A 455 12.92 9.78 -3.08
N PHE A 456 13.44 9.74 -1.86
CA PHE A 456 14.80 9.25 -1.62
C PHE A 456 14.89 8.48 -0.30
N TRP A 457 15.87 7.60 -0.24
CA TRP A 457 16.25 6.81 0.94
C TRP A 457 17.76 6.88 1.10
N ILE A 458 18.23 6.66 2.32
CA ILE A 458 19.65 6.71 2.66
C ILE A 458 20.05 5.48 3.48
N GLY A 459 21.14 4.85 3.05
CA GLY A 459 21.90 3.86 3.82
C GLY A 459 23.09 4.50 4.53
N GLU A 460 23.96 3.68 5.12
CA GLU A 460 25.15 4.17 5.82
C GLU A 460 26.25 4.68 4.86
N THR A 461 26.33 4.14 3.64
CA THR A 461 27.39 4.45 2.67
C THR A 461 26.90 5.25 1.48
N PHE A 462 25.66 5.05 1.05
CA PHE A 462 25.06 5.72 -0.10
C PHE A 462 23.56 5.79 0.02
N GLY A 463 22.94 6.67 -0.79
CA GLY A 463 21.49 6.79 -0.93
C GLY A 463 21.04 6.50 -2.35
N PHE A 464 19.75 6.28 -2.48
CA PHE A 464 19.03 6.09 -3.73
C PHE A 464 17.81 6.99 -3.75
N GLY A 465 17.51 7.56 -4.91
CA GLY A 465 16.29 8.32 -5.13
C GLY A 465 15.74 8.12 -6.53
N PHE A 466 14.46 8.41 -6.67
CA PHE A 466 13.82 8.43 -7.98
C PHE A 466 12.67 9.44 -8.02
N TYR A 467 12.33 9.85 -9.25
CA TYR A 467 11.14 10.62 -9.54
C TYR A 467 10.56 10.24 -10.90
N ARG A 468 9.26 10.52 -11.08
CA ARG A 468 8.59 10.40 -12.37
C ARG A 468 8.16 11.78 -12.85
N ALA A 469 8.61 12.16 -14.04
CA ALA A 469 8.25 13.41 -14.71
C ALA A 469 7.65 13.08 -16.10
N GLY A 470 6.34 12.92 -16.19
CA GLY A 470 5.69 12.41 -17.40
C GLY A 470 6.07 10.95 -17.65
N ALA A 471 6.51 10.65 -18.84
CA ALA A 471 7.05 9.35 -19.21
C ALA A 471 8.48 9.08 -18.71
N ILE A 472 9.14 10.07 -18.15
CA ILE A 472 10.53 9.92 -17.71
C ILE A 472 10.53 9.48 -16.25
N SER A 473 11.05 8.28 -16.00
CA SER A 473 11.46 7.84 -14.67
C SER A 473 12.96 8.04 -14.55
N VAL A 474 13.40 8.85 -13.61
CA VAL A 474 14.82 9.07 -13.32
C VAL A 474 15.11 8.46 -11.98
N ALA A 475 16.08 7.54 -11.95
CA ALA A 475 16.65 7.02 -10.74
C ALA A 475 18.08 7.54 -10.60
N PHE A 476 18.53 7.75 -9.37
CA PHE A 476 19.87 8.22 -9.07
C PHE A 476 20.40 7.60 -7.78
N THR A 477 21.71 7.49 -7.69
CA THR A 477 22.42 7.20 -6.43
C THR A 477 23.25 8.40 -6.01
N PHE A 478 23.59 8.49 -4.74
CA PHE A 478 24.48 9.51 -4.20
C PHE A 478 25.29 8.93 -3.03
N ASP A 479 26.51 9.38 -2.89
CA ASP A 479 27.39 8.98 -1.80
C ASP A 479 26.96 9.65 -0.48
N ALA A 480 26.93 8.91 0.63
CA ALA A 480 26.52 9.46 1.92
C ALA A 480 27.45 10.56 2.45
N LYS A 481 28.70 10.65 1.97
CA LYS A 481 29.74 11.57 2.47
C LYS A 481 30.30 12.52 1.41
N ARG A 482 29.99 12.30 0.13
CA ARG A 482 30.47 13.11 -0.99
C ARG A 482 29.34 13.87 -1.65
N MET A 483 29.67 14.95 -2.34
CA MET A 483 28.74 15.72 -3.15
C MET A 483 28.55 15.07 -4.51
N GLY A 484 27.42 15.35 -5.14
CA GLY A 484 27.06 14.88 -6.47
C GLY A 484 26.10 13.70 -6.46
N ILE A 485 25.24 13.65 -7.49
CA ILE A 485 24.35 12.54 -7.79
C ILE A 485 24.86 11.79 -9.02
N CYS A 486 24.67 10.47 -9.04
CA CYS A 486 24.87 9.63 -10.22
C CYS A 486 23.49 9.32 -10.81
N ASP A 487 23.13 9.94 -11.92
CA ASP A 487 21.88 9.79 -12.66
C ASP A 487 21.91 8.69 -13.74
N ARG A 488 23.02 7.96 -13.84
CA ARG A 488 23.21 6.84 -14.79
C ARG A 488 22.63 5.53 -14.28
N VAL A 489 21.65 5.61 -13.41
CA VAL A 489 20.97 4.42 -12.85
C VAL A 489 19.90 3.95 -13.81
N ASN A 490 20.02 2.74 -14.30
CA ASN A 490 19.09 2.17 -15.24
C ASN A 490 18.23 1.09 -14.54
N ILE A 491 17.08 1.50 -14.02
CA ILE A 491 16.07 0.57 -13.47
C ILE A 491 15.04 0.23 -14.54
N PRO A 492 14.39 -0.96 -14.48
CA PRO A 492 13.26 -1.25 -15.34
C PRO A 492 12.20 -0.15 -15.24
N PRO A 493 11.54 0.21 -16.35
CA PRO A 493 10.47 1.20 -16.34
C PRO A 493 9.37 0.79 -15.35
N ILE A 494 9.00 1.69 -14.46
CA ILE A 494 7.88 1.49 -13.53
C ILE A 494 6.59 1.67 -14.33
N GLN A 495 5.91 0.56 -14.63
CA GLN A 495 4.66 0.56 -15.37
C GLN A 495 3.46 0.78 -14.43
N GLY A 496 2.34 1.24 -14.98
CA GLY A 496 1.11 1.44 -14.23
C GLY A 496 1.18 2.54 -13.17
N GLU A 497 0.32 2.43 -12.17
CA GLU A 497 0.26 3.34 -11.02
C GLU A 497 1.19 2.84 -9.91
N LEU A 498 2.07 3.72 -9.42
CA LEU A 498 2.92 3.41 -8.27
C LEU A 498 2.12 3.56 -6.98
N ILE A 499 1.92 2.45 -6.26
CA ILE A 499 1.19 2.40 -4.99
C ILE A 499 2.12 2.68 -3.83
N ASP A 500 3.31 2.06 -3.83
CA ASP A 500 4.26 2.14 -2.72
C ASP A 500 5.69 1.89 -3.21
N ALA A 501 6.68 2.42 -2.49
CA ALA A 501 8.08 2.19 -2.76
C ALA A 501 8.90 2.20 -1.47
N ASN A 502 9.96 1.40 -1.41
CA ASN A 502 10.90 1.38 -0.31
C ASN A 502 12.29 0.93 -0.74
N CYS A 503 13.31 1.31 0.03
CA CYS A 503 14.69 0.83 -0.12
C CYS A 503 15.20 0.21 1.17
N VAL A 504 15.94 -0.88 1.01
CA VAL A 504 16.70 -1.51 2.08
C VAL A 504 18.17 -1.55 1.66
N PHE A 505 19.06 -1.06 2.51
CA PHE A 505 20.48 -0.91 2.19
C PHE A 505 21.36 -1.85 3.00
N SER A 506 22.35 -2.42 2.34
CA SER A 506 23.62 -2.79 2.95
C SER A 506 24.70 -1.75 2.58
N ASN A 507 25.95 -2.00 2.93
CA ASN A 507 27.05 -1.11 2.52
C ASN A 507 27.29 -1.12 0.99
N ASP A 508 26.95 -2.21 0.32
CA ASP A 508 27.32 -2.49 -1.07
C ASP A 508 26.11 -2.59 -2.01
N LEU A 509 24.90 -2.77 -1.47
CA LEU A 509 23.68 -2.99 -2.25
C LEU A 509 22.51 -2.15 -1.73
N CYS A 510 21.70 -1.66 -2.65
CA CYS A 510 20.36 -1.15 -2.44
C CYS A 510 19.34 -2.14 -3.02
N TRP A 511 18.42 -2.61 -2.21
CA TRP A 511 17.25 -3.38 -2.60
C TRP A 511 16.10 -2.39 -2.74
N PHE A 512 15.81 -1.98 -3.96
CA PHE A 512 14.74 -1.04 -4.28
C PHE A 512 13.46 -1.80 -4.61
N PHE A 513 12.44 -1.62 -3.80
CA PHE A 513 11.13 -2.25 -3.92
C PHE A 513 10.11 -1.26 -4.46
N THR A 514 9.22 -1.73 -5.33
CA THR A 514 8.03 -0.99 -5.74
C THR A 514 6.80 -1.92 -5.78
N ILE A 515 5.66 -1.34 -5.48
CA ILE A 515 4.35 -1.96 -5.67
C ILE A 515 3.62 -1.11 -6.70
N THR A 516 3.20 -1.74 -7.78
CA THR A 516 2.47 -1.07 -8.88
C THR A 516 1.12 -1.73 -9.11
N GLN A 517 0.17 -0.94 -9.61
CA GLN A 517 -1.05 -1.46 -10.22
C GLN A 517 -0.90 -1.41 -11.73
N GLU A 518 -0.85 -2.58 -12.36
CA GLU A 518 -0.67 -2.78 -13.79
C GLU A 518 -1.85 -3.58 -14.34
N GLN A 519 -2.64 -3.01 -15.24
CA GLN A 519 -3.80 -3.68 -15.83
C GLN A 519 -4.70 -4.39 -14.78
N GLY A 520 -5.01 -3.69 -13.68
CA GLY A 520 -5.84 -4.23 -12.60
C GLY A 520 -5.17 -5.29 -11.71
N LYS A 521 -3.86 -5.51 -11.84
CA LYS A 521 -3.07 -6.43 -11.02
C LYS A 521 -2.10 -5.67 -10.15
N ILE A 522 -1.91 -6.13 -8.92
CA ILE A 522 -0.86 -5.62 -8.04
C ILE A 522 0.41 -6.42 -8.29
N ILE A 523 1.44 -5.72 -8.74
CA ILE A 523 2.76 -6.30 -9.00
C ILE A 523 3.76 -5.76 -7.99
N HIS A 524 4.48 -6.65 -7.37
CA HIS A 524 5.60 -6.34 -6.50
C HIS A 524 6.89 -6.52 -7.29
N HIS A 525 7.75 -5.50 -7.28
CA HIS A 525 9.05 -5.52 -7.95
C HIS A 525 10.16 -5.32 -6.93
N VAL A 526 11.31 -5.88 -7.20
CA VAL A 526 12.55 -5.55 -6.53
C VAL A 526 13.67 -5.42 -7.56
N SER A 527 14.45 -4.35 -7.45
CA SER A 527 15.68 -4.11 -8.22
C SER A 527 16.85 -4.01 -7.26
N VAL A 528 17.90 -4.76 -7.50
CA VAL A 528 19.13 -4.74 -6.68
C VAL A 528 20.18 -3.92 -7.40
N LEU A 529 20.70 -2.90 -6.72
CA LEU A 529 21.58 -1.88 -7.29
C LEU A 529 22.86 -1.73 -6.47
N ARG A 530 23.96 -1.40 -7.14
CA ARG A 530 25.23 -1.00 -6.52
C ARG A 530 25.30 0.51 -6.27
N PRO A 531 26.21 1.01 -5.42
CA PRO A 531 26.39 2.45 -5.19
C PRO A 531 26.70 3.27 -6.46
N ASN A 532 27.35 2.67 -7.46
CA ASN A 532 27.65 3.29 -8.74
C ASN A 532 26.47 3.35 -9.72
N GLY A 533 25.28 2.87 -9.30
CA GLY A 533 24.07 2.83 -10.12
C GLY A 533 23.92 1.58 -11.01
N GLU A 534 24.86 0.64 -10.94
CA GLU A 534 24.78 -0.63 -11.68
C GLU A 534 23.62 -1.49 -11.18
N LEU A 535 22.76 -1.93 -12.10
CA LEU A 535 21.69 -2.87 -11.83
C LEU A 535 22.26 -4.30 -11.81
N VAL A 536 22.16 -4.97 -10.65
CA VAL A 536 22.67 -6.33 -10.44
C VAL A 536 21.65 -7.38 -10.85
N SER A 537 20.37 -7.20 -10.44
CA SER A 537 19.27 -8.15 -10.74
C SER A 537 17.93 -7.51 -10.48
N THR A 538 16.87 -8.09 -11.07
CA THR A 538 15.49 -7.71 -10.85
C THR A 538 14.60 -8.94 -10.67
N LEU A 539 13.50 -8.77 -9.92
CA LEU A 539 12.47 -9.79 -9.77
C LEU A 539 11.12 -9.08 -9.68
N ALA A 540 10.11 -9.63 -10.33
CA ALA A 540 8.73 -9.17 -10.23
C ALA A 540 7.79 -10.35 -10.06
N GLY A 541 6.68 -10.15 -9.34
CA GLY A 541 5.64 -11.16 -9.16
C GLY A 541 4.32 -10.51 -8.75
N GLN A 542 3.21 -11.16 -9.11
CA GLN A 542 1.90 -10.71 -8.64
C GLN A 542 1.80 -10.89 -7.13
N LYS A 543 0.94 -10.09 -6.51
CA LYS A 543 0.67 -10.17 -5.07
C LYS A 543 0.27 -11.61 -4.69
N GLY A 544 1.05 -12.23 -3.80
CA GLY A 544 0.83 -13.59 -3.31
C GLY A 544 1.69 -14.68 -3.97
N ASP A 545 2.27 -14.44 -5.15
CA ASP A 545 3.09 -15.44 -5.84
C ASP A 545 4.45 -15.66 -5.16
N ILE A 546 5.02 -14.56 -4.63
CA ILE A 546 6.34 -14.56 -3.98
C ILE A 546 6.17 -14.13 -2.52
N ALA A 547 6.08 -15.08 -1.61
CA ALA A 547 5.72 -14.82 -0.20
C ALA A 547 6.62 -13.80 0.49
N TRP A 548 7.94 -13.86 0.28
CA TRP A 548 8.89 -12.95 0.92
C TRP A 548 8.86 -11.51 0.36
N LEU A 549 8.33 -11.33 -0.84
CA LEU A 549 8.24 -10.01 -1.51
C LEU A 549 6.96 -9.25 -1.12
N MET A 550 6.09 -9.83 -0.30
CA MET A 550 4.80 -9.25 0.07
C MET A 550 4.93 -8.03 0.99
N ASN A 551 5.91 -8.01 1.90
CA ASN A 551 6.18 -6.88 2.77
C ASN A 551 7.48 -6.20 2.32
N ILE A 552 7.35 -5.02 1.71
CA ILE A 552 8.50 -4.26 1.22
C ILE A 552 9.19 -3.41 2.31
N HIS A 553 8.58 -3.30 3.50
CA HIS A 553 9.08 -2.44 4.59
C HIS A 553 9.76 -3.20 5.74
N GLY A 554 9.60 -4.53 5.80
CA GLY A 554 10.06 -5.32 6.95
C GLY A 554 11.49 -5.87 6.83
N GLY A 555 12.17 -5.68 5.71
CA GLY A 555 13.49 -6.25 5.44
C GLY A 555 14.66 -5.49 6.08
N SER A 556 15.77 -6.20 6.29
CA SER A 556 17.07 -5.64 6.69
C SER A 556 18.20 -6.30 5.90
N ALA A 557 19.13 -5.52 5.38
CA ALA A 557 20.25 -6.05 4.58
C ALA A 557 21.59 -5.89 5.28
N ILE A 558 22.47 -6.85 5.06
CA ILE A 558 23.88 -6.83 5.45
C ILE A 558 24.73 -7.54 4.39
N ALA A 559 25.82 -6.95 3.98
CA ALA A 559 26.65 -7.43 2.88
C ALA A 559 25.76 -7.72 1.62
N ASN A 560 25.79 -8.93 1.08
CA ASN A 560 25.00 -9.34 -0.09
C ASN A 560 23.63 -9.96 0.28
N TRP A 561 23.27 -10.01 1.56
CA TRP A 561 22.08 -10.68 2.05
C TRP A 561 20.99 -9.69 2.44
N LEU A 562 19.77 -10.03 2.06
CA LEU A 562 18.56 -9.42 2.57
C LEU A 562 17.86 -10.42 3.47
N PHE A 563 17.57 -10.03 4.71
CA PHE A 563 16.73 -10.78 5.65
C PHE A 563 15.32 -10.22 5.61
N VAL A 564 14.35 -11.08 5.40
CA VAL A 564 12.93 -10.70 5.32
C VAL A 564 12.09 -11.51 6.31
N PRO A 565 11.13 -10.87 6.98
CA PRO A 565 10.21 -11.58 7.86
C PRO A 565 9.14 -12.29 7.03
N THR A 566 8.85 -13.53 7.39
CA THR A 566 7.75 -14.31 6.80
C THR A 566 6.94 -15.01 7.89
N ASP A 567 5.76 -15.51 7.56
CA ASP A 567 4.93 -16.27 8.50
C ASP A 567 5.53 -17.65 8.86
N GLU A 568 6.59 -18.06 8.17
CA GLU A 568 7.35 -19.29 8.41
C GLU A 568 8.69 -19.04 9.12
N GLY A 569 8.94 -17.82 9.57
CA GLY A 569 10.18 -17.37 10.17
C GLY A 569 10.95 -16.42 9.26
N ILE A 570 12.22 -16.19 9.58
CA ILE A 570 13.09 -15.31 8.79
C ILE A 570 13.60 -16.06 7.56
N ALA A 571 13.55 -15.41 6.40
CA ALA A 571 14.19 -15.89 5.18
C ALA A 571 15.38 -15.01 4.80
N ARG A 572 16.46 -15.63 4.32
CA ARG A 572 17.61 -14.93 3.72
C ARG A 572 17.52 -15.02 2.20
N VAL A 573 17.51 -13.86 1.58
CA VAL A 573 17.45 -13.66 0.14
C VAL A 573 18.78 -13.09 -0.35
N GLU A 574 19.26 -13.54 -1.49
CA GLU A 574 20.47 -13.03 -2.13
C GLU A 574 20.38 -13.11 -3.66
N VAL A 575 21.27 -12.40 -4.34
CA VAL A 575 21.46 -12.54 -5.78
C VAL A 575 22.49 -13.64 -6.01
N ASN A 576 22.08 -14.72 -6.64
CA ASN A 576 22.94 -15.84 -7.02
C ASN A 576 22.84 -16.08 -8.52
N ASN A 577 23.97 -16.06 -9.23
CA ASN A 577 24.03 -16.20 -10.70
C ASN A 577 23.06 -15.26 -11.45
N GLY A 578 22.93 -14.01 -10.97
CA GLY A 578 22.01 -13.02 -11.56
C GLY A 578 20.53 -13.21 -11.24
N GLN A 579 20.18 -14.15 -10.36
CA GLN A 579 18.81 -14.41 -9.94
C GLN A 579 18.63 -14.11 -8.45
N ILE A 580 17.52 -13.46 -8.10
CA ILE A 580 17.14 -13.18 -6.70
C ILE A 580 16.38 -14.40 -6.16
N MET A 581 16.89 -15.02 -5.09
CA MET A 581 16.30 -16.22 -4.53
C MET A 581 16.49 -16.33 -3.01
N ILE A 582 15.62 -17.09 -2.36
CA ILE A 582 15.82 -17.52 -0.97
C ILE A 582 16.95 -18.55 -0.94
N THR A 583 18.00 -18.30 -0.18
CA THR A 583 19.13 -19.23 -0.02
C THR A 583 19.13 -19.93 1.33
N LYS A 584 18.43 -19.35 2.33
CA LYS A 584 18.28 -19.97 3.65
C LYS A 584 16.97 -19.51 4.31
N THR A 585 16.31 -20.41 5.02
CA THR A 585 15.21 -20.11 5.94
C THR A 585 15.62 -20.47 7.36
N PHE A 586 15.04 -19.78 8.34
CA PHE A 586 15.30 -19.96 9.76
C PHE A 586 13.98 -20.30 10.47
N PRO A 587 13.49 -21.56 10.32
CA PRO A 587 12.18 -21.94 10.85
C PRO A 587 12.10 -21.88 12.38
N GLU A 588 13.23 -21.93 13.07
CA GLU A 588 13.31 -21.75 14.53
C GLU A 588 12.89 -20.34 14.99
N THR A 589 12.87 -19.37 14.08
CA THR A 589 12.41 -18.00 14.37
C THR A 589 10.91 -17.82 14.19
N GLU A 590 10.21 -18.84 13.66
CA GLU A 590 8.78 -18.83 13.35
C GLU A 590 7.89 -18.36 14.53
N PRO A 591 8.12 -18.76 15.80
CA PRO A 591 7.29 -18.29 16.91
C PRO A 591 7.41 -16.79 17.23
N TYR A 592 8.45 -16.14 16.75
CA TYR A 592 8.82 -14.76 17.10
C TYR A 592 8.66 -13.77 15.97
N VAL A 593 8.39 -14.26 14.75
CA VAL A 593 8.36 -13.46 13.52
C VAL A 593 7.05 -13.70 12.79
N ASP A 594 6.51 -12.66 12.21
CA ASP A 594 5.41 -12.70 11.24
C ASP A 594 5.71 -11.75 10.07
N SER A 595 5.03 -11.90 8.96
CA SER A 595 5.22 -11.05 7.76
C SER A 595 4.88 -9.58 7.97
N GLY A 596 4.28 -9.19 9.10
CA GLY A 596 3.97 -7.80 9.45
C GLY A 596 4.99 -7.13 10.36
N CYS A 597 6.03 -7.83 10.84
CA CYS A 597 7.08 -7.22 11.66
C CYS A 597 8.20 -6.63 10.79
N SER A 598 9.09 -5.86 11.42
CA SER A 598 10.32 -5.35 10.79
C SER A 598 11.55 -5.98 11.43
N LEU A 599 12.60 -6.14 10.63
CA LEU A 599 13.88 -6.69 11.08
C LEU A 599 14.96 -5.60 11.08
N ILE A 600 15.90 -5.70 12.02
CA ILE A 600 17.19 -5.02 11.97
C ILE A 600 18.28 -6.02 12.30
N VAL A 601 19.23 -6.21 11.37
CA VAL A 601 20.40 -7.05 11.60
C VAL A 601 21.47 -6.22 12.30
N GLY A 602 21.86 -6.64 13.49
CA GLY A 602 22.93 -6.02 14.28
C GLY A 602 24.04 -7.01 14.62
N SER A 603 25.12 -6.51 15.19
CA SER A 603 26.29 -7.34 15.58
C SER A 603 25.96 -8.37 16.68
N GLN A 604 24.90 -8.14 17.45
CA GLN A 604 24.49 -9.01 18.56
C GLN A 604 23.31 -9.93 18.20
N GLY A 605 22.87 -9.95 16.94
CA GLY A 605 21.72 -10.74 16.47
C GLY A 605 20.74 -9.93 15.66
N ILE A 606 19.56 -10.48 15.44
CA ILE A 606 18.49 -9.85 14.68
C ILE A 606 17.45 -9.28 15.65
N TYR A 607 17.19 -7.99 15.54
CA TYR A 607 16.06 -7.36 16.23
C TYR A 607 14.79 -7.56 15.41
N VAL A 608 13.73 -8.00 16.07
CA VAL A 608 12.38 -8.17 15.51
C VAL A 608 11.50 -7.13 16.15
N ILE A 609 11.04 -6.18 15.34
CA ILE A 609 10.22 -5.06 15.80
C ILE A 609 8.77 -5.32 15.39
N HIS A 610 7.94 -5.56 16.40
CA HIS A 610 6.50 -5.56 16.28
C HIS A 610 5.94 -4.19 16.65
N SER A 611 4.66 -3.97 16.43
CA SER A 611 4.01 -2.70 16.79
C SER A 611 4.13 -2.31 18.26
N GLN A 612 4.23 -3.28 19.19
CA GLN A 612 4.22 -3.04 20.65
C GLN A 612 5.41 -3.65 21.39
N LYS A 613 6.28 -4.39 20.73
CA LYS A 613 7.44 -5.04 21.37
C LYS A 613 8.63 -5.14 20.44
N ILE A 614 9.80 -5.17 21.04
CA ILE A 614 11.08 -5.44 20.35
C ILE A 614 11.70 -6.68 20.97
N LEU A 615 12.00 -7.65 20.14
CA LEU A 615 12.73 -8.87 20.51
C LEU A 615 14.11 -8.84 19.87
N GLN A 616 15.09 -9.45 20.50
CA GLN A 616 16.40 -9.73 19.94
C GLN A 616 16.57 -11.25 19.82
N LEU A 617 16.83 -11.71 18.62
CA LEU A 617 17.08 -13.10 18.32
C LEU A 617 18.59 -13.33 18.14
N GLN A 618 19.16 -14.20 18.95
CA GLN A 618 20.54 -14.67 18.81
C GLN A 618 20.48 -16.07 18.22
N MET A 619 20.90 -16.18 16.97
CA MET A 619 20.97 -17.47 16.30
C MET A 619 22.24 -18.21 16.73
N ALA A 620 22.11 -19.51 17.02
CA ALA A 620 23.24 -20.36 17.39
C ALA A 620 24.17 -20.64 16.22
#